data_d069fdb25c61652451803316a083a0c4
#
_entry.id   d069fdb25c61652451803316a083a0c4
#
_cell.length_a   1.000
_cell.length_b   1.000
_cell.length_c   1.000
_cell.angle_alpha   90.00
_cell.angle_beta   90.00
_cell.angle_gamma   90.00
#
_symmetry.space_group_name_H-M   'P 1'
#
loop_
_entity.id
_entity.type
_entity.pdbx_description
1 polymer ?
#
loop_
_entity_poly.entity_id
_entity_poly.type
_entity_poly.pdbx_seq_one_letter_code
_entity_poly.pdbx_strand_id
1 'polypeptide(L)'
;MKKRVFSLVLALLVCAVLIPAPEAHAAPNTINVYNWGQYISDGTDGYIDINAAFEEATGIHVNYMTFDSNETMYTKLKTGGSSYDVIIPSDYMIGRLIDEGLLLPLNFDNIPNYQYMDEAYKNTAYDPDNLYSVPYTWGTVGIIYNSAYVDEEDVGSWDLLWNSKYAGKILMFDNPRDAFAIAESMLGYSLNTRDEDELRAAAYKLIEQKPLVQAYVMDQIYDKMERGEAWIAPYYAGDYLMMVEENEDLRFCFPEEGFNFFIDALCIPTCATNKEGAEAYINFLCSPEVNGENLDYLGYSTPESAAKEYMDPETAASDIAYPSEETLSRGEAFLYLDQETTHLMDSLWLEVKTEGETDYTPIIGISVTVLLAAVYLTARGVRDRRRRANRCKKWKT
;
A
#
# COMPACT_ATOMS: atom_id res chain seq x y z
N MET A 1 -14.92 56.81 -24.33
CA MET A 1 -15.04 55.51 -24.98
C MET A 1 -14.18 54.41 -24.30
N LYS A 2 -12.93 54.65 -23.91
CA LYS A 2 -12.03 53.63 -23.31
C LYS A 2 -12.53 53.03 -21.98
N LYS A 3 -13.24 53.76 -21.10
CA LYS A 3 -13.74 53.25 -19.81
C LYS A 3 -14.95 52.33 -19.95
N ARG A 4 -15.79 52.50 -20.99
CA ARG A 4 -16.96 51.62 -21.23
C ARG A 4 -16.59 50.27 -21.85
N VAL A 5 -15.49 50.21 -22.63
CA VAL A 5 -14.99 48.98 -23.22
C VAL A 5 -14.34 48.11 -22.14
N PHE A 6 -13.64 48.72 -21.19
CA PHE A 6 -13.01 47.98 -20.06
C PHE A 6 -14.05 47.35 -19.13
N SER A 7 -15.18 48.03 -18.86
CA SER A 7 -16.28 47.48 -18.06
C SER A 7 -17.01 46.33 -18.77
N LEU A 8 -17.12 46.37 -20.08
CA LEU A 8 -17.75 45.26 -20.82
C LEU A 8 -16.88 44.03 -20.90
N VAL A 9 -15.59 44.18 -21.04
CA VAL A 9 -14.61 43.06 -21.03
C VAL A 9 -14.53 42.41 -19.65
N LEU A 10 -14.56 43.20 -18.57
CA LEU A 10 -14.57 42.69 -17.21
C LEU A 10 -15.86 41.95 -16.86
N ALA A 11 -17.02 42.42 -17.35
CA ALA A 11 -18.31 41.75 -17.19
C ALA A 11 -18.39 40.44 -17.97
N LEU A 12 -17.81 40.36 -19.17
CA LEU A 12 -17.71 39.13 -19.94
C LEU A 12 -16.75 38.10 -19.31
N LEU A 13 -15.68 38.55 -18.69
CA LEU A 13 -14.76 37.65 -17.95
C LEU A 13 -15.39 37.09 -16.66
N VAL A 14 -16.22 37.87 -15.97
CA VAL A 14 -16.94 37.40 -14.76
C VAL A 14 -18.06 36.44 -15.12
N CYS A 15 -18.76 36.63 -16.26
CA CYS A 15 -19.77 35.69 -16.74
C CYS A 15 -19.18 34.36 -17.23
N ALA A 16 -17.95 34.35 -17.72
CA ALA A 16 -17.27 33.11 -18.14
C ALA A 16 -16.86 32.21 -16.94
N VAL A 17 -16.70 32.77 -15.72
CA VAL A 17 -16.36 32.02 -14.49
C VAL A 17 -17.60 31.39 -13.83
N LEU A 18 -18.81 31.77 -14.24
CA LEU A 18 -20.08 31.27 -13.70
C LEU A 18 -20.75 30.17 -14.56
N ILE A 19 -20.07 29.68 -15.60
CA ILE A 19 -20.55 28.49 -16.28
C ILE A 19 -20.12 27.31 -15.35
N PRO A 20 -21.08 26.60 -14.72
CA PRO A 20 -20.72 25.36 -14.00
C PRO A 20 -20.03 24.47 -15.02
N ALA A 21 -18.82 23.97 -14.66
CA ALA A 21 -18.20 22.90 -15.43
C ALA A 21 -19.27 21.80 -15.58
N PRO A 22 -19.49 21.24 -16.77
CA PRO A 22 -20.37 20.09 -16.86
C PRO A 22 -19.85 19.04 -15.89
N GLU A 23 -20.68 18.64 -14.94
CA GLU A 23 -20.40 17.45 -14.14
C GLU A 23 -20.14 16.35 -15.17
N ALA A 24 -18.92 15.82 -15.16
CA ALA A 24 -18.59 14.64 -15.94
C ALA A 24 -19.38 13.49 -15.31
N HIS A 25 -20.62 13.33 -15.72
CA HIS A 25 -21.33 12.09 -15.46
C HIS A 25 -20.51 11.00 -16.14
N ALA A 26 -19.98 10.05 -15.36
CA ALA A 26 -19.44 8.83 -15.93
C ALA A 26 -20.46 8.27 -16.91
N ALA A 27 -20.01 7.81 -18.08
CA ALA A 27 -20.92 7.16 -19.01
C ALA A 27 -21.63 6.02 -18.24
N PRO A 28 -22.93 5.77 -18.45
CA PRO A 28 -23.69 4.77 -17.68
C PRO A 28 -23.12 3.33 -17.77
N ASN A 29 -22.11 3.10 -18.60
CA ASN A 29 -21.42 1.83 -18.81
C ASN A 29 -19.95 1.89 -18.42
N THR A 30 -19.59 2.60 -17.38
CA THR A 30 -18.21 2.69 -16.91
C THR A 30 -18.18 2.56 -15.39
N ILE A 31 -17.18 1.83 -14.87
CA ILE A 31 -16.84 1.77 -13.45
C ILE A 31 -15.38 2.20 -13.24
N ASN A 32 -15.11 2.77 -12.08
CA ASN A 32 -13.78 3.14 -11.64
C ASN A 32 -13.34 2.20 -10.52
N VAL A 33 -12.35 1.36 -10.80
CA VAL A 33 -11.78 0.40 -9.83
C VAL A 33 -10.50 0.96 -9.27
N TYR A 34 -10.32 0.94 -7.96
CA TYR A 34 -9.14 1.42 -7.27
C TYR A 34 -8.58 0.30 -6.39
N ASN A 35 -7.48 -0.29 -6.82
CA ASN A 35 -6.88 -1.50 -6.27
C ASN A 35 -5.40 -1.27 -5.93
N TRP A 36 -4.76 -2.26 -5.35
CA TRP A 36 -3.31 -2.32 -5.15
C TRP A 36 -2.56 -2.40 -6.49
N GLY A 37 -1.29 -2.05 -6.50
CA GLY A 37 -0.39 -2.36 -7.61
C GLY A 37 -0.24 -3.88 -7.77
N GLN A 38 -0.13 -4.36 -9.01
CA GLN A 38 0.07 -5.79 -9.32
C GLN A 38 -0.90 -6.74 -8.60
N TYR A 39 -2.17 -6.38 -8.50
CA TYR A 39 -3.17 -7.10 -7.71
C TYR A 39 -4.40 -7.52 -8.50
N ILE A 40 -4.21 -7.74 -9.79
CA ILE A 40 -5.18 -8.31 -10.74
C ILE A 40 -4.44 -8.85 -11.97
N SER A 41 -4.89 -9.95 -12.53
CA SER A 41 -4.35 -10.50 -13.77
C SER A 41 -4.65 -9.57 -14.96
N ASP A 42 -3.62 -9.23 -15.71
CA ASP A 42 -3.64 -8.26 -16.83
C ASP A 42 -3.44 -8.90 -18.21
N GLY A 43 -3.52 -10.23 -18.29
CA GLY A 43 -3.35 -10.99 -19.53
C GLY A 43 -1.90 -11.28 -19.92
N THR A 44 -0.92 -10.98 -19.05
CA THR A 44 0.47 -11.38 -19.24
C THR A 44 0.65 -12.88 -18.92
N ASP A 45 1.76 -13.47 -19.39
CA ASP A 45 2.17 -14.85 -19.15
C ASP A 45 1.15 -15.94 -19.53
N GLY A 46 0.13 -15.57 -20.32
CA GLY A 46 -0.91 -16.48 -20.81
C GLY A 46 -2.15 -16.57 -19.93
N TYR A 47 -2.20 -15.79 -18.86
CA TYR A 47 -3.37 -15.66 -17.99
C TYR A 47 -4.47 -14.76 -18.60
N ILE A 48 -5.66 -14.81 -18.04
CA ILE A 48 -6.78 -13.97 -18.44
C ILE A 48 -6.54 -12.50 -18.08
N ASP A 49 -6.84 -11.57 -19.00
CA ASP A 49 -7.04 -10.16 -18.63
C ASP A 49 -8.43 -10.00 -18.01
N ILE A 50 -8.49 -9.90 -16.70
CA ILE A 50 -9.73 -9.84 -15.92
C ILE A 50 -10.60 -8.64 -16.33
N ASN A 51 -10.00 -7.47 -16.50
CA ASN A 51 -10.74 -6.26 -16.84
C ASN A 51 -11.30 -6.34 -18.26
N ALA A 52 -10.50 -6.80 -19.22
CA ALA A 52 -10.94 -7.00 -20.59
C ALA A 52 -12.04 -8.09 -20.70
N ALA A 53 -11.91 -9.20 -19.96
CA ALA A 53 -12.92 -10.25 -19.92
C ALA A 53 -14.25 -9.76 -19.32
N PHE A 54 -14.19 -8.95 -18.25
CA PHE A 54 -15.38 -8.33 -17.69
C PHE A 54 -16.06 -7.37 -18.70
N GLU A 55 -15.26 -6.55 -19.38
CA GLU A 55 -15.77 -5.63 -20.40
C GLU A 55 -16.43 -6.39 -21.57
N GLU A 56 -15.83 -7.51 -22.01
CA GLU A 56 -16.41 -8.34 -23.06
C GLU A 56 -17.72 -9.00 -22.62
N ALA A 57 -17.78 -9.49 -21.38
CA ALA A 57 -18.96 -10.17 -20.84
C ALA A 57 -20.15 -9.23 -20.57
N THR A 58 -19.88 -7.99 -20.17
CA THR A 58 -20.92 -7.08 -19.66
C THR A 58 -21.14 -5.84 -20.49
N GLY A 59 -20.19 -5.42 -21.31
CA GLY A 59 -20.16 -4.14 -22.00
C GLY A 59 -19.91 -2.95 -21.09
N ILE A 60 -19.50 -3.17 -19.82
CA ILE A 60 -19.14 -2.12 -18.86
C ILE A 60 -17.64 -1.89 -18.92
N HIS A 61 -17.23 -0.67 -19.23
CA HIS A 61 -15.81 -0.31 -19.30
C HIS A 61 -15.20 -0.12 -17.91
N VAL A 62 -13.97 -0.60 -17.69
CA VAL A 62 -13.23 -0.51 -16.43
C VAL A 62 -12.12 0.53 -16.53
N ASN A 63 -12.24 1.63 -15.77
CA ASN A 63 -11.13 2.52 -15.50
C ASN A 63 -10.37 1.99 -14.27
N TYR A 64 -9.21 1.39 -14.48
CA TYR A 64 -8.42 0.78 -13.42
C TYR A 64 -7.33 1.74 -12.94
N MET A 65 -7.23 1.92 -11.63
CA MET A 65 -6.25 2.77 -10.96
C MET A 65 -5.66 2.04 -9.77
N THR A 66 -4.44 2.39 -9.38
CA THR A 66 -3.76 1.74 -8.26
C THR A 66 -3.40 2.69 -7.13
N PHE A 67 -3.28 2.14 -5.91
CA PHE A 67 -2.77 2.80 -4.72
C PHE A 67 -1.64 1.98 -4.09
N ASP A 68 -0.80 2.66 -3.30
CA ASP A 68 0.38 2.06 -2.68
C ASP A 68 0.13 1.66 -1.21
N SER A 69 -0.92 2.19 -0.57
CA SER A 69 -1.28 1.88 0.82
C SER A 69 -2.75 2.17 1.10
N ASN A 70 -3.32 1.47 2.10
CA ASN A 70 -4.66 1.74 2.61
C ASN A 70 -4.84 3.20 3.03
N GLU A 71 -3.83 3.82 3.63
CA GLU A 71 -3.84 5.21 4.09
C GLU A 71 -3.92 6.19 2.92
N THR A 72 -3.21 5.91 1.83
CA THR A 72 -3.28 6.71 0.59
C THR A 72 -4.67 6.62 -0.03
N MET A 73 -5.22 5.42 -0.15
CA MET A 73 -6.57 5.18 -0.64
C MET A 73 -7.61 5.90 0.25
N TYR A 74 -7.55 5.71 1.57
CA TYR A 74 -8.43 6.36 2.54
C TYR A 74 -8.39 7.89 2.43
N THR A 75 -7.19 8.46 2.34
CA THR A 75 -7.00 9.92 2.22
C THR A 75 -7.68 10.46 0.96
N LYS A 76 -7.60 9.75 -0.16
CA LYS A 76 -8.28 10.14 -1.40
C LYS A 76 -9.80 10.06 -1.28
N LEU A 77 -10.33 9.04 -0.61
CA LEU A 77 -11.78 8.93 -0.34
C LEU A 77 -12.27 10.10 0.53
N LYS A 78 -11.54 10.43 1.61
CA LYS A 78 -11.89 11.50 2.55
C LYS A 78 -11.80 12.89 1.95
N THR A 79 -10.81 13.16 1.12
CA THR A 79 -10.64 14.50 0.50
C THR A 79 -11.68 14.77 -0.59
N GLY A 80 -12.32 13.75 -1.12
CA GLY A 80 -13.32 13.87 -2.17
C GLY A 80 -12.73 14.28 -3.53
N GLY A 81 -13.61 14.47 -4.51
CA GLY A 81 -13.22 14.88 -5.87
C GLY A 81 -12.83 13.74 -6.80
N SER A 82 -12.79 12.51 -6.31
CA SER A 82 -12.66 11.29 -7.09
C SER A 82 -13.92 10.45 -6.94
N SER A 83 -14.30 9.75 -7.99
CA SER A 83 -15.42 8.81 -8.01
C SER A 83 -14.82 7.43 -8.22
N TYR A 84 -14.82 6.61 -7.19
CA TYR A 84 -14.46 5.20 -7.25
C TYR A 84 -15.72 4.38 -7.06
N ASP A 85 -15.89 3.33 -7.87
CA ASP A 85 -17.06 2.45 -7.80
C ASP A 85 -16.74 1.16 -7.05
N VAL A 86 -15.48 0.66 -7.18
CA VAL A 86 -14.96 -0.48 -6.41
C VAL A 86 -13.62 -0.10 -5.81
N ILE A 87 -13.40 -0.49 -4.56
CA ILE A 87 -12.12 -0.41 -3.85
C ILE A 87 -11.81 -1.77 -3.21
N ILE A 88 -10.53 -2.12 -3.08
CA ILE A 88 -10.11 -3.40 -2.48
C ILE A 88 -9.17 -3.12 -1.30
N PRO A 89 -9.68 -2.69 -0.14
CA PRO A 89 -8.90 -2.48 1.07
C PRO A 89 -8.69 -3.76 1.89
N SER A 90 -7.74 -3.71 2.81
CA SER A 90 -7.52 -4.75 3.80
C SER A 90 -8.50 -4.63 4.98
N ASP A 91 -8.64 -5.72 5.71
CA ASP A 91 -9.57 -5.94 6.83
C ASP A 91 -9.70 -4.76 7.81
N TYR A 92 -8.59 -4.28 8.40
CA TYR A 92 -8.62 -3.18 9.36
C TYR A 92 -9.13 -1.86 8.74
N MET A 93 -8.82 -1.65 7.46
CA MET A 93 -9.27 -0.46 6.76
C MET A 93 -10.75 -0.56 6.38
N ILE A 94 -11.25 -1.76 6.06
CA ILE A 94 -12.69 -2.00 5.86
C ILE A 94 -13.44 -1.65 7.15
N GLY A 95 -12.98 -2.16 8.29
CA GLY A 95 -13.55 -1.84 9.59
C GLY A 95 -13.62 -0.33 9.86
N ARG A 96 -12.54 0.40 9.53
CA ARG A 96 -12.50 1.87 9.62
C ARG A 96 -13.51 2.54 8.68
N LEU A 97 -13.56 2.11 7.42
CA LEU A 97 -14.47 2.69 6.44
C LEU A 97 -15.94 2.46 6.79
N ILE A 98 -16.27 1.32 7.41
CA ILE A 98 -17.60 1.01 7.94
C ILE A 98 -17.93 1.96 9.11
N ASP A 99 -17.04 2.06 10.09
CA ASP A 99 -17.21 2.91 11.28
C ASP A 99 -17.43 4.38 10.92
N GLU A 100 -16.71 4.86 9.90
CA GLU A 100 -16.82 6.24 9.40
C GLU A 100 -17.96 6.45 8.39
N GLY A 101 -18.74 5.41 8.05
CA GLY A 101 -19.86 5.48 7.10
C GLY A 101 -19.44 5.83 5.66
N LEU A 102 -18.28 5.32 5.22
CA LEU A 102 -17.70 5.60 3.90
C LEU A 102 -18.01 4.50 2.87
N LEU A 103 -18.66 3.40 3.25
CA LEU A 103 -19.06 2.32 2.36
C LEU A 103 -20.58 2.29 2.16
N LEU A 104 -21.00 1.85 0.98
CA LEU A 104 -22.38 1.52 0.66
C LEU A 104 -22.66 0.05 0.96
N PRO A 105 -23.83 -0.29 1.54
CA PRO A 105 -24.21 -1.68 1.67
C PRO A 105 -24.41 -2.34 0.30
N LEU A 106 -23.95 -3.58 0.17
CA LEU A 106 -24.04 -4.39 -1.04
C LEU A 106 -25.46 -4.96 -1.19
N ASN A 107 -25.87 -5.14 -2.43
CA ASN A 107 -27.07 -5.92 -2.76
C ASN A 107 -26.66 -7.30 -3.26
N PHE A 108 -26.69 -8.28 -2.38
CA PHE A 108 -26.28 -9.67 -2.70
C PHE A 108 -27.16 -10.36 -3.74
N ASP A 109 -28.35 -9.84 -4.04
CA ASP A 109 -29.14 -10.32 -5.18
C ASP A 109 -28.44 -10.05 -6.53
N ASN A 110 -27.58 -9.04 -6.58
CA ASN A 110 -26.75 -8.71 -7.74
C ASN A 110 -25.37 -9.43 -7.72
N ILE A 111 -25.08 -10.17 -6.65
CA ILE A 111 -23.80 -10.88 -6.45
C ILE A 111 -24.08 -12.37 -6.17
N PRO A 112 -24.78 -13.09 -7.06
CA PRO A 112 -25.14 -14.48 -6.80
C PRO A 112 -23.93 -15.42 -6.65
N ASN A 113 -22.76 -15.08 -7.22
CA ASN A 113 -21.53 -15.86 -7.07
C ASN A 113 -20.95 -15.81 -5.64
N TYR A 114 -21.41 -14.91 -4.76
CA TYR A 114 -21.07 -14.94 -3.33
C TYR A 114 -21.39 -16.28 -2.66
N GLN A 115 -22.26 -17.10 -3.27
CA GLN A 115 -22.54 -18.46 -2.81
C GLN A 115 -21.31 -19.38 -2.78
N TYR A 116 -20.28 -19.09 -3.59
CA TYR A 116 -19.05 -19.88 -3.66
C TYR A 116 -18.03 -19.50 -2.58
N MET A 117 -18.25 -18.37 -1.91
CA MET A 117 -17.42 -17.94 -0.78
C MET A 117 -17.51 -18.94 0.37
N ASP A 118 -16.37 -19.41 0.87
CA ASP A 118 -16.31 -20.34 2.00
C ASP A 118 -16.80 -19.68 3.29
N GLU A 119 -17.46 -20.47 4.14
CA GLU A 119 -18.06 -19.97 5.40
C GLU A 119 -17.03 -19.38 6.36
N ALA A 120 -15.75 -19.81 6.26
CA ALA A 120 -14.66 -19.28 7.09
C ALA A 120 -14.35 -17.80 6.83
N TYR A 121 -14.68 -17.30 5.65
CA TYR A 121 -14.43 -15.91 5.23
C TYR A 121 -15.69 -15.03 5.27
N LYS A 122 -16.80 -15.56 5.77
CA LYS A 122 -18.04 -14.82 6.00
C LYS A 122 -18.14 -14.36 7.45
N ASN A 123 -18.92 -13.31 7.70
CA ASN A 123 -19.14 -12.74 9.04
C ASN A 123 -17.81 -12.42 9.76
N THR A 124 -16.88 -11.84 9.03
CA THR A 124 -15.56 -11.48 9.55
C THR A 124 -15.66 -10.39 10.63
N ALA A 125 -14.62 -10.27 11.46
CA ALA A 125 -14.62 -9.31 12.56
C ALA A 125 -14.76 -7.85 12.09
N TYR A 126 -14.34 -7.53 10.86
CA TYR A 126 -14.45 -6.20 10.30
C TYR A 126 -15.81 -5.91 9.63
N ASP A 127 -16.58 -6.93 9.23
CA ASP A 127 -17.93 -6.83 8.64
C ASP A 127 -18.82 -7.99 9.14
N PRO A 128 -19.21 -8.00 10.43
CA PRO A 128 -19.85 -9.15 11.06
C PRO A 128 -21.24 -9.49 10.51
N ASP A 129 -21.85 -8.55 9.83
CA ASP A 129 -23.18 -8.73 9.22
C ASP A 129 -23.12 -9.01 7.71
N ASN A 130 -21.91 -9.08 7.11
CA ASN A 130 -21.66 -9.21 5.67
C ASN A 130 -22.44 -8.18 4.85
N LEU A 131 -22.40 -6.91 5.22
CA LEU A 131 -23.19 -5.88 4.55
C LEU A 131 -22.39 -5.08 3.52
N TYR A 132 -21.07 -4.97 3.69
CA TYR A 132 -20.26 -3.97 3.00
C TYR A 132 -19.13 -4.52 2.15
N SER A 133 -18.79 -5.79 2.32
CA SER A 133 -17.60 -6.38 1.73
C SER A 133 -17.82 -7.79 1.18
N VAL A 134 -17.04 -8.13 0.16
CA VAL A 134 -16.91 -9.50 -0.37
C VAL A 134 -15.42 -9.84 -0.36
N PRO A 135 -14.97 -10.86 0.39
CA PRO A 135 -13.57 -11.28 0.39
C PRO A 135 -13.05 -11.54 -1.03
N TYR A 136 -11.87 -11.00 -1.33
CA TYR A 136 -11.24 -11.10 -2.63
C TYR A 136 -10.10 -12.11 -2.61
N THR A 137 -9.23 -11.94 -1.63
CA THR A 137 -8.10 -12.83 -1.35
C THR A 137 -7.75 -12.77 0.13
N TRP A 138 -6.91 -13.71 0.56
CA TRP A 138 -6.34 -13.70 1.89
C TRP A 138 -4.87 -14.13 1.84
N GLY A 139 -4.14 -13.84 2.88
CA GLY A 139 -2.75 -14.22 2.95
C GLY A 139 -2.17 -14.08 4.35
N THR A 140 -0.88 -14.34 4.44
CA THR A 140 -0.10 -14.30 5.67
C THR A 140 1.19 -13.55 5.44
N VAL A 141 1.77 -13.03 6.51
CA VAL A 141 3.10 -12.44 6.53
C VAL A 141 4.09 -13.44 7.15
N GLY A 142 5.24 -13.59 6.53
CA GLY A 142 6.30 -14.42 7.06
C GLY A 142 7.68 -13.88 6.71
N ILE A 143 8.69 -14.72 6.81
CA ILE A 143 10.06 -14.35 6.49
C ILE A 143 10.48 -15.00 5.17
N ILE A 144 10.86 -14.18 4.20
CA ILE A 144 11.52 -14.62 2.98
C ILE A 144 13.01 -14.54 3.21
N TYR A 145 13.73 -15.62 2.92
CA TYR A 145 15.19 -15.66 3.07
C TYR A 145 15.84 -16.39 1.89
N ASN A 146 17.08 -15.99 1.58
CA ASN A 146 17.88 -16.62 0.54
C ASN A 146 18.74 -17.73 1.16
N SER A 147 18.41 -18.99 0.87
CA SER A 147 19.07 -20.18 1.44
C SER A 147 20.53 -20.35 1.02
N ALA A 148 20.98 -19.64 -0.01
CA ALA A 148 22.40 -19.64 -0.40
C ALA A 148 23.29 -18.81 0.56
N TYR A 149 22.68 -17.92 1.38
CA TYR A 149 23.40 -16.97 2.23
C TYR A 149 22.96 -17.00 3.71
N VAL A 150 21.79 -17.53 4.00
CA VAL A 150 21.21 -17.60 5.35
C VAL A 150 21.32 -19.03 5.87
N ASP A 151 21.91 -19.21 7.06
CA ASP A 151 22.03 -20.52 7.68
C ASP A 151 20.68 -20.99 8.23
N GLU A 152 20.29 -22.22 7.94
CA GLU A 152 19.00 -22.80 8.35
C GLU A 152 18.81 -22.82 9.87
N GLU A 153 19.90 -22.88 10.65
CA GLU A 153 19.84 -22.84 12.12
C GLU A 153 19.40 -21.48 12.69
N ASP A 154 19.46 -20.42 11.90
CA ASP A 154 19.03 -19.08 12.27
C ASP A 154 17.55 -18.81 11.91
N VAL A 155 16.89 -19.74 11.16
CA VAL A 155 15.54 -19.55 10.60
C VAL A 155 14.47 -20.06 11.56
N GLY A 156 13.26 -19.47 11.53
CA GLY A 156 12.08 -19.92 12.26
C GLY A 156 11.52 -18.92 13.26
N SER A 157 12.22 -17.83 13.52
CA SER A 157 11.82 -16.76 14.43
C SER A 157 12.04 -15.40 13.82
N TRP A 158 11.26 -14.40 14.20
CA TRP A 158 11.48 -13.00 13.85
C TRP A 158 12.85 -12.48 14.31
N ASP A 159 13.51 -13.13 15.30
CA ASP A 159 14.86 -12.79 15.71
C ASP A 159 15.88 -12.80 14.56
N LEU A 160 15.59 -13.51 13.46
CA LEU A 160 16.40 -13.50 12.24
C LEU A 160 16.59 -12.08 11.69
N LEU A 161 15.55 -11.23 11.79
CA LEU A 161 15.59 -9.83 11.34
C LEU A 161 16.44 -8.92 12.26
N TRP A 162 16.83 -9.40 13.45
CA TRP A 162 17.73 -8.73 14.41
C TRP A 162 19.12 -9.37 14.47
N ASN A 163 19.38 -10.38 13.64
CA ASN A 163 20.67 -11.07 13.65
C ASN A 163 21.75 -10.22 12.96
N SER A 164 22.70 -9.72 13.77
CA SER A 164 23.78 -8.85 13.28
C SER A 164 24.72 -9.52 12.25
N LYS A 165 24.69 -10.85 12.13
CA LYS A 165 25.39 -11.63 11.09
C LYS A 165 24.98 -11.19 9.68
N TYR A 166 23.73 -10.78 9.53
CA TYR A 166 23.12 -10.37 8.25
C TYR A 166 22.95 -8.86 8.10
N ALA A 167 23.63 -8.06 8.93
CA ALA A 167 23.53 -6.60 8.88
C ALA A 167 23.77 -6.04 7.46
N GLY A 168 22.88 -5.14 7.02
CA GLY A 168 22.91 -4.54 5.68
C GLY A 168 22.41 -5.48 4.58
N LYS A 169 21.82 -6.63 4.93
CA LYS A 169 21.18 -7.59 4.02
C LYS A 169 19.73 -7.88 4.39
N ILE A 170 19.21 -7.19 5.37
CA ILE A 170 17.85 -7.31 5.89
C ILE A 170 17.02 -6.15 5.31
N LEU A 171 15.87 -6.46 4.74
CA LEU A 171 14.84 -5.49 4.41
C LEU A 171 13.81 -5.41 5.53
N MET A 172 13.04 -4.35 5.56
CA MET A 172 11.91 -4.18 6.47
C MET A 172 10.77 -3.46 5.74
N PHE A 173 9.54 -3.67 6.16
CA PHE A 173 8.38 -2.96 5.64
C PHE A 173 8.52 -1.44 5.77
N ASP A 174 8.13 -0.71 4.73
CA ASP A 174 7.90 0.73 4.78
C ASP A 174 6.42 1.05 5.08
N ASN A 175 5.84 0.28 5.98
CA ASN A 175 4.46 0.36 6.44
C ASN A 175 4.46 0.22 7.96
N PRO A 176 3.95 1.20 8.72
CA PRO A 176 3.99 1.14 10.18
C PRO A 176 3.23 -0.07 10.73
N ARG A 177 2.08 -0.39 10.18
CA ARG A 177 1.22 -1.44 10.71
C ARG A 177 1.90 -2.81 10.68
N ASP A 178 2.51 -3.17 9.54
CA ASP A 178 3.23 -4.43 9.37
C ASP A 178 4.55 -4.45 10.16
N ALA A 179 5.28 -3.32 10.16
CA ALA A 179 6.54 -3.23 10.91
C ALA A 179 6.33 -3.39 12.42
N PHE A 180 5.30 -2.73 12.99
CA PHE A 180 4.94 -2.85 14.40
C PHE A 180 4.49 -4.26 14.74
N ALA A 181 3.67 -4.88 13.88
CA ALA A 181 3.19 -6.25 14.09
C ALA A 181 4.31 -7.26 14.33
N ILE A 182 5.43 -7.14 13.60
CA ILE A 182 6.60 -8.00 13.78
C ILE A 182 7.21 -7.79 15.17
N ALA A 183 7.40 -6.53 15.58
CA ALA A 183 7.97 -6.24 16.89
C ALA A 183 7.02 -6.61 18.04
N GLU A 184 5.72 -6.40 17.85
CA GLU A 184 4.67 -6.80 18.79
C GLU A 184 4.65 -8.33 18.97
N SER A 185 4.68 -9.10 17.87
CA SER A 185 4.78 -10.57 17.91
C SER A 185 6.00 -11.04 18.70
N MET A 186 7.18 -10.47 18.44
CA MET A 186 8.42 -10.80 19.16
C MET A 186 8.32 -10.51 20.66
N LEU A 187 7.58 -9.49 21.05
CA LEU A 187 7.37 -9.11 22.44
C LEU A 187 6.21 -9.87 23.10
N GLY A 188 5.48 -10.69 22.35
CA GLY A 188 4.33 -11.45 22.82
C GLY A 188 3.09 -10.58 23.04
N TYR A 189 3.01 -9.44 22.35
CA TYR A 189 1.83 -8.56 22.36
C TYR A 189 0.87 -8.92 21.24
N SER A 190 -0.40 -8.52 21.39
CA SER A 190 -1.37 -8.58 20.30
C SER A 190 -0.99 -7.58 19.21
N LEU A 191 -1.17 -7.96 17.93
CA LEU A 191 -1.02 -7.07 16.77
C LEU A 191 -2.06 -5.94 16.76
N ASN A 192 -3.02 -6.00 17.68
CA ASN A 192 -4.09 -5.02 17.85
C ASN A 192 -4.02 -4.29 19.19
N THR A 193 -2.86 -4.30 19.83
CA THR A 193 -2.68 -3.58 21.09
C THR A 193 -3.00 -2.10 20.95
N ARG A 194 -3.60 -1.52 22.01
CA ARG A 194 -3.86 -0.09 22.14
C ARG A 194 -3.14 0.47 23.37
N ASP A 195 -2.30 -0.36 23.98
CA ASP A 195 -1.51 0.05 25.14
C ASP A 195 -0.30 0.88 24.68
N GLU A 196 -0.19 2.10 25.17
CA GLU A 196 0.89 3.01 24.79
C GLU A 196 2.27 2.47 25.16
N ASP A 197 2.41 1.77 26.31
CA ASP A 197 3.68 1.22 26.74
C ASP A 197 4.13 0.06 25.84
N GLU A 198 3.20 -0.79 25.37
CA GLU A 198 3.46 -1.86 24.42
C GLU A 198 3.87 -1.31 23.05
N LEU A 199 3.13 -0.31 22.52
CA LEU A 199 3.49 0.36 21.26
C LEU A 199 4.87 1.02 21.33
N ARG A 200 5.21 1.67 22.45
CA ARG A 200 6.54 2.24 22.67
C ARG A 200 7.63 1.17 22.75
N ALA A 201 7.34 0.04 23.39
CA ALA A 201 8.28 -1.08 23.45
C ALA A 201 8.54 -1.65 22.04
N ALA A 202 7.50 -1.81 21.21
CA ALA A 202 7.64 -2.22 19.83
C ALA A 202 8.47 -1.23 19.00
N ALA A 203 8.22 0.08 19.16
CA ALA A 203 9.03 1.12 18.51
C ALA A 203 10.51 1.05 18.91
N TYR A 204 10.82 0.86 20.20
CA TYR A 204 12.20 0.68 20.65
C TYR A 204 12.85 -0.56 20.03
N LYS A 205 12.11 -1.66 19.90
CA LYS A 205 12.60 -2.89 19.25
C LYS A 205 12.93 -2.62 17.77
N LEU A 206 12.13 -1.85 17.07
CA LEU A 206 12.38 -1.44 15.67
C LEU A 206 13.59 -0.49 15.56
N ILE A 207 13.79 0.41 16.53
CA ILE A 207 14.96 1.28 16.58
C ILE A 207 16.25 0.44 16.79
N GLU A 208 16.21 -0.60 17.62
CA GLU A 208 17.33 -1.53 17.78
C GLU A 208 17.68 -2.25 16.46
N GLN A 209 16.69 -2.58 15.65
CA GLN A 209 16.88 -3.24 14.35
C GLN A 209 17.47 -2.30 13.28
N LYS A 210 17.14 -1.02 13.32
CA LYS A 210 17.47 -0.06 12.26
C LYS A 210 18.91 -0.10 11.74
N PRO A 211 19.97 -0.24 12.59
CA PRO A 211 21.34 -0.33 12.11
C PRO A 211 21.64 -1.58 11.26
N LEU A 212 20.78 -2.60 11.30
CA LEU A 212 20.91 -3.85 10.56
C LEU A 212 20.17 -3.80 9.22
N VAL A 213 19.18 -2.93 9.11
CA VAL A 213 18.29 -2.81 7.93
C VAL A 213 19.02 -2.16 6.76
N GLN A 214 18.96 -2.81 5.59
CA GLN A 214 19.46 -2.26 4.34
C GLN A 214 18.55 -1.15 3.83
N ALA A 215 17.24 -1.42 3.82
CA ALA A 215 16.21 -0.50 3.34
C ALA A 215 14.83 -0.86 3.92
N TYR A 216 13.99 0.16 4.05
CA TYR A 216 12.56 0.01 4.22
C TYR A 216 11.93 -0.02 2.83
N VAL A 217 11.10 -1.02 2.54
CA VAL A 217 10.58 -1.30 1.20
C VAL A 217 9.11 -1.72 1.26
N MET A 218 8.45 -1.53 0.12
CA MET A 218 7.23 -2.23 -0.30
C MET A 218 7.58 -2.97 -1.59
N ASP A 219 6.98 -2.71 -2.73
CA ASP A 219 7.22 -3.41 -4.01
C ASP A 219 8.69 -3.48 -4.46
N GLN A 220 9.57 -2.60 -3.93
CA GLN A 220 11.01 -2.68 -4.21
C GLN A 220 11.68 -3.97 -3.69
N ILE A 221 10.95 -4.78 -2.91
CA ILE A 221 11.45 -6.07 -2.42
C ILE A 221 11.74 -7.02 -3.57
N TYR A 222 10.90 -7.05 -4.62
CA TYR A 222 11.06 -7.93 -5.77
C TYR A 222 12.47 -7.82 -6.36
N ASP A 223 12.84 -6.63 -6.84
CA ASP A 223 14.17 -6.40 -7.42
C ASP A 223 15.32 -6.80 -6.48
N LYS A 224 15.17 -6.57 -5.17
CA LYS A 224 16.24 -6.78 -4.20
C LYS A 224 16.42 -8.25 -3.80
N MET A 225 15.34 -8.98 -3.65
CA MET A 225 15.37 -10.40 -3.27
C MET A 225 15.69 -11.28 -4.47
N GLU A 226 15.05 -11.04 -5.61
CA GLU A 226 15.29 -11.78 -6.85
C GLU A 226 16.74 -11.70 -7.31
N ARG A 227 17.36 -10.50 -7.22
CA ARG A 227 18.78 -10.30 -7.59
C ARG A 227 19.78 -10.68 -6.49
N GLY A 228 19.32 -11.11 -5.31
CA GLY A 228 20.20 -11.42 -4.18
C GLY A 228 20.91 -10.20 -3.58
N GLU A 229 20.40 -8.99 -3.82
CA GLU A 229 20.92 -7.76 -3.21
C GLU A 229 20.64 -7.72 -1.71
N ALA A 230 19.48 -8.19 -1.30
CA ALA A 230 19.11 -8.49 0.08
C ALA A 230 18.97 -10.01 0.27
N TRP A 231 19.00 -10.46 1.52
CA TRP A 231 18.99 -11.89 1.86
C TRP A 231 17.81 -12.29 2.74
N ILE A 232 17.25 -11.34 3.47
CA ILE A 232 16.17 -11.57 4.43
C ILE A 232 15.18 -10.41 4.34
N ALA A 233 13.90 -10.75 4.29
CA ALA A 233 12.82 -9.78 4.32
C ALA A 233 11.58 -10.36 5.00
N PRO A 234 10.86 -9.62 5.84
CA PRO A 234 9.49 -9.94 6.18
C PRO A 234 8.63 -9.53 4.99
N TYR A 235 7.75 -10.41 4.51
CA TYR A 235 6.81 -10.04 3.44
C TYR A 235 5.64 -11.02 3.33
N TYR A 236 4.76 -10.75 2.38
CA TYR A 236 3.55 -11.54 2.16
C TYR A 236 3.85 -12.85 1.45
N ALA A 237 3.14 -13.91 1.83
CA ALA A 237 3.33 -15.26 1.30
C ALA A 237 3.07 -15.36 -0.21
N GLY A 238 2.06 -14.60 -0.72
CA GLY A 238 1.76 -14.58 -2.15
C GLY A 238 2.91 -14.02 -2.97
N ASP A 239 3.47 -12.87 -2.55
CA ASP A 239 4.63 -12.27 -3.25
C ASP A 239 5.86 -13.18 -3.22
N TYR A 240 6.06 -13.96 -2.16
CA TYR A 240 7.12 -14.97 -2.13
C TYR A 240 6.94 -16.00 -3.25
N LEU A 241 5.69 -16.47 -3.47
CA LEU A 241 5.43 -17.47 -4.52
C LEU A 241 5.75 -16.94 -5.92
N MET A 242 5.58 -15.64 -6.15
CA MET A 242 6.02 -14.99 -7.39
C MET A 242 7.55 -14.85 -7.46
N MET A 243 8.18 -14.39 -6.37
CA MET A 243 9.63 -14.15 -6.34
C MET A 243 10.46 -15.43 -6.44
N VAL A 244 9.96 -16.57 -5.94
CA VAL A 244 10.70 -17.85 -6.01
C VAL A 244 10.83 -18.37 -7.42
N GLU A 245 9.93 -18.01 -8.34
CA GLU A 245 10.02 -18.34 -9.76
C GLU A 245 11.24 -17.69 -10.43
N GLU A 246 11.58 -16.47 -10.01
CA GLU A 246 12.73 -15.71 -10.51
C GLU A 246 14.03 -16.03 -9.76
N ASN A 247 13.95 -16.50 -8.51
CA ASN A 247 15.11 -16.89 -7.71
C ASN A 247 14.83 -18.14 -6.85
N GLU A 248 15.24 -19.30 -7.38
CA GLU A 248 15.03 -20.62 -6.76
C GLU A 248 15.76 -20.80 -5.39
N ASP A 249 16.65 -19.89 -4.99
CA ASP A 249 17.30 -19.94 -3.68
C ASP A 249 16.43 -19.32 -2.58
N LEU A 250 15.35 -18.63 -2.92
CA LEU A 250 14.43 -18.06 -1.94
C LEU A 250 13.64 -19.15 -1.22
N ARG A 251 13.41 -18.94 0.07
CA ARG A 251 12.60 -19.78 0.95
C ARG A 251 11.69 -18.90 1.80
N PHE A 252 10.63 -19.49 2.30
CA PHE A 252 9.67 -18.83 3.18
C PHE A 252 9.55 -19.63 4.50
N CYS A 253 9.42 -18.92 5.62
CA CYS A 253 9.08 -19.55 6.87
C CYS A 253 8.05 -18.73 7.66
N PHE A 254 7.18 -19.45 8.37
CA PHE A 254 6.27 -18.89 9.36
C PHE A 254 6.98 -18.77 10.69
N PRO A 255 7.17 -17.58 11.27
CA PRO A 255 7.83 -17.41 12.56
C PRO A 255 7.02 -18.03 13.70
N GLU A 256 7.73 -18.53 14.72
CA GLU A 256 7.13 -19.23 15.85
C GLU A 256 6.30 -18.32 16.77
N GLU A 257 6.65 -17.02 16.85
CA GLU A 257 6.01 -16.04 17.72
C GLU A 257 4.61 -15.64 17.26
N GLY A 258 4.30 -15.86 15.99
CA GLY A 258 3.06 -15.45 15.35
C GLY A 258 3.29 -14.47 14.19
N PHE A 259 2.24 -14.20 13.44
CA PHE A 259 2.32 -13.39 12.22
C PHE A 259 0.95 -12.76 11.91
N ASN A 260 0.96 -11.77 11.02
CA ASN A 260 -0.29 -11.23 10.49
C ASN A 260 -0.93 -12.21 9.49
N PHE A 261 -2.22 -12.43 9.69
CA PHE A 261 -3.15 -13.02 8.72
C PHE A 261 -4.10 -11.90 8.27
N PHE A 262 -4.31 -11.73 6.97
CA PHE A 262 -5.14 -10.67 6.44
C PHE A 262 -6.14 -11.17 5.41
N ILE A 263 -7.22 -10.40 5.24
CA ILE A 263 -8.21 -10.56 4.17
C ILE A 263 -8.38 -9.21 3.49
N ASP A 264 -8.18 -9.20 2.17
CA ASP A 264 -8.56 -8.06 1.35
C ASP A 264 -9.91 -8.31 0.72
N ALA A 265 -10.77 -7.29 0.69
CA ALA A 265 -12.13 -7.48 0.21
C ALA A 265 -12.59 -6.35 -0.71
N LEU A 266 -13.50 -6.72 -1.61
CA LEU A 266 -14.16 -5.86 -2.57
C LEU A 266 -15.25 -5.04 -1.85
N CYS A 267 -15.16 -3.72 -1.93
CA CYS A 267 -16.08 -2.78 -1.29
C CYS A 267 -16.55 -1.71 -2.27
N ILE A 268 -17.72 -1.14 -2.02
CA ILE A 268 -18.28 -0.02 -2.79
C ILE A 268 -18.28 1.23 -1.90
N PRO A 269 -17.45 2.25 -2.20
CA PRO A 269 -17.42 3.47 -1.40
C PRO A 269 -18.63 4.37 -1.65
N THR A 270 -18.95 5.27 -0.71
CA THR A 270 -20.09 6.19 -0.81
C THR A 270 -19.99 7.20 -1.96
N CYS A 271 -18.78 7.37 -2.54
CA CYS A 271 -18.57 8.21 -3.71
C CYS A 271 -18.86 7.48 -5.03
N ALA A 272 -19.29 6.22 -5.01
CA ALA A 272 -19.59 5.44 -6.19
C ALA A 272 -20.76 6.07 -7.00
N THR A 273 -20.60 6.04 -8.32
CA THR A 273 -21.58 6.59 -9.26
C THR A 273 -22.30 5.52 -10.06
N ASN A 274 -21.76 4.30 -10.09
CA ASN A 274 -22.31 3.14 -10.79
C ASN A 274 -22.31 1.90 -9.90
N LYS A 275 -23.16 1.90 -8.87
CA LYS A 275 -23.26 0.80 -7.90
C LYS A 275 -23.64 -0.54 -8.54
N GLU A 276 -24.56 -0.55 -9.51
CA GLU A 276 -24.98 -1.78 -10.20
C GLU A 276 -23.82 -2.36 -11.04
N GLY A 277 -23.04 -1.52 -11.71
CA GLY A 277 -21.84 -1.95 -12.43
C GLY A 277 -20.75 -2.46 -11.50
N ALA A 278 -20.59 -1.83 -10.32
CA ALA A 278 -19.68 -2.28 -9.29
C ALA A 278 -20.06 -3.66 -8.73
N GLU A 279 -21.34 -3.88 -8.42
CA GLU A 279 -21.86 -5.18 -7.97
C GLU A 279 -21.70 -6.26 -9.06
N ALA A 280 -21.89 -5.90 -10.32
CA ALA A 280 -21.62 -6.84 -11.44
C ALA A 280 -20.12 -7.22 -11.53
N TYR A 281 -19.21 -6.26 -11.29
CA TYR A 281 -17.76 -6.52 -11.26
C TYR A 281 -17.37 -7.41 -10.09
N ILE A 282 -17.91 -7.15 -8.90
CA ILE A 282 -17.73 -7.99 -7.72
C ILE A 282 -18.23 -9.40 -8.00
N ASN A 283 -19.42 -9.54 -8.56
CA ASN A 283 -19.98 -10.83 -8.92
C ASN A 283 -19.12 -11.59 -9.95
N PHE A 284 -18.54 -10.87 -10.92
CA PHE A 284 -17.64 -11.46 -11.91
C PHE A 284 -16.39 -12.04 -11.27
N LEU A 285 -15.76 -11.28 -10.36
CA LEU A 285 -14.59 -11.73 -9.61
C LEU A 285 -14.86 -12.90 -8.66
N CYS A 286 -16.09 -13.08 -8.20
CA CYS A 286 -16.53 -14.22 -7.39
C CYS A 286 -16.92 -15.45 -8.24
N SER A 287 -16.68 -15.47 -9.55
CA SER A 287 -16.80 -16.71 -10.32
C SER A 287 -15.61 -17.59 -10.02
N PRO A 288 -15.78 -18.86 -9.65
CA PRO A 288 -14.67 -19.75 -9.31
C PRO A 288 -13.58 -19.83 -10.41
N GLU A 289 -13.97 -19.83 -11.69
CA GLU A 289 -13.04 -19.81 -12.82
C GLU A 289 -12.23 -18.51 -12.83
N VAL A 290 -12.90 -17.35 -12.75
CA VAL A 290 -12.26 -16.04 -12.78
C VAL A 290 -11.40 -15.82 -11.54
N ASN A 291 -11.90 -16.17 -10.36
CA ASN A 291 -11.18 -16.02 -9.08
C ASN A 291 -9.94 -16.94 -9.10
N GLY A 292 -10.07 -18.19 -9.50
CA GLY A 292 -8.97 -19.15 -9.53
C GLY A 292 -7.85 -18.73 -10.47
N GLU A 293 -8.15 -18.40 -11.73
CA GLU A 293 -7.14 -17.94 -12.68
C GLU A 293 -6.47 -16.63 -12.24
N ASN A 294 -7.25 -15.70 -11.65
CA ASN A 294 -6.73 -14.44 -11.15
C ASN A 294 -5.78 -14.63 -9.96
N LEU A 295 -6.15 -15.47 -9.00
CA LEU A 295 -5.32 -15.69 -7.80
C LEU A 295 -4.14 -16.62 -8.05
N ASP A 296 -4.22 -17.50 -9.05
CA ASP A 296 -3.09 -18.26 -9.54
C ASP A 296 -2.00 -17.34 -10.12
N TYR A 297 -2.42 -16.38 -10.96
CA TYR A 297 -1.53 -15.33 -11.47
C TYR A 297 -0.88 -14.50 -10.34
N LEU A 298 -1.65 -14.20 -9.29
CA LEU A 298 -1.16 -13.38 -8.17
C LEU A 298 -0.34 -14.17 -7.13
N GLY A 299 -0.39 -15.50 -7.14
CA GLY A 299 0.22 -16.34 -6.09
C GLY A 299 -0.51 -16.27 -4.74
N TYR A 300 -1.68 -15.63 -4.66
CA TYR A 300 -2.43 -15.42 -3.42
C TYR A 300 -3.51 -16.47 -3.19
N SER A 301 -3.94 -16.58 -1.95
CA SER A 301 -4.91 -17.59 -1.53
C SER A 301 -6.33 -17.16 -1.82
N THR A 302 -7.10 -18.07 -2.41
CA THR A 302 -8.53 -17.84 -2.69
C THR A 302 -9.39 -18.08 -1.45
N PRO A 303 -10.39 -17.23 -1.19
CA PRO A 303 -11.42 -17.48 -0.17
C PRO A 303 -12.54 -18.42 -0.67
N GLU A 304 -12.39 -19.00 -1.88
CA GLU A 304 -13.36 -19.87 -2.52
C GLU A 304 -12.73 -21.24 -2.84
N SER A 305 -13.04 -22.28 -2.06
CA SER A 305 -12.48 -23.63 -2.30
C SER A 305 -12.76 -24.16 -3.70
N ALA A 306 -13.87 -23.75 -4.32
CA ALA A 306 -14.23 -24.15 -5.69
C ALA A 306 -13.29 -23.54 -6.74
N ALA A 307 -12.66 -22.41 -6.46
CA ALA A 307 -11.75 -21.74 -7.37
C ALA A 307 -10.42 -22.50 -7.55
N LYS A 308 -10.04 -23.33 -6.58
CA LYS A 308 -8.81 -24.14 -6.64
C LYS A 308 -8.75 -25.12 -7.83
N GLU A 309 -9.90 -25.48 -8.39
CA GLU A 309 -9.96 -26.33 -9.59
C GLU A 309 -9.43 -25.63 -10.85
N TYR A 310 -9.33 -24.29 -10.81
CA TYR A 310 -8.87 -23.42 -11.91
C TYR A 310 -7.47 -22.85 -11.68
N MET A 311 -6.80 -23.24 -10.60
CA MET A 311 -5.44 -22.85 -10.28
C MET A 311 -4.46 -23.93 -10.70
N ASP A 312 -3.17 -23.56 -10.83
CA ASP A 312 -2.11 -24.56 -10.95
C ASP A 312 -2.16 -25.50 -9.73
N PRO A 313 -2.07 -26.82 -9.93
CA PRO A 313 -2.13 -27.78 -8.83
C PRO A 313 -1.02 -27.61 -7.78
N GLU A 314 0.14 -27.06 -8.13
CA GLU A 314 1.23 -26.79 -7.19
C GLU A 314 0.87 -25.59 -6.32
N THR A 315 0.33 -24.50 -6.90
CA THR A 315 -0.18 -23.33 -6.17
C THR A 315 -1.33 -23.72 -5.25
N ALA A 316 -2.33 -24.44 -5.78
CA ALA A 316 -3.52 -24.87 -5.04
C ALA A 316 -3.21 -25.81 -3.86
N ALA A 317 -2.07 -26.54 -3.89
CA ALA A 317 -1.60 -27.45 -2.87
C ALA A 317 -0.45 -26.88 -2.01
N SER A 318 -0.04 -25.64 -2.22
CA SER A 318 1.08 -25.01 -1.52
C SER A 318 0.78 -24.84 -0.03
N ASP A 319 1.63 -25.39 0.84
CA ASP A 319 1.54 -25.18 2.30
C ASP A 319 1.88 -23.73 2.71
N ILE A 320 2.36 -22.93 1.79
CA ILE A 320 2.65 -21.50 2.01
C ILE A 320 1.42 -20.66 1.69
N ALA A 321 0.77 -20.91 0.54
CA ALA A 321 -0.49 -20.27 0.21
C ALA A 321 -1.62 -20.74 1.14
N TYR A 322 -1.66 -22.04 1.45
CA TYR A 322 -2.72 -22.66 2.25
C TYR A 322 -2.14 -23.41 3.46
N PRO A 323 -1.58 -22.67 4.43
CA PRO A 323 -0.96 -23.28 5.61
C PRO A 323 -1.97 -24.05 6.45
N SER A 324 -1.45 -25.02 7.22
CA SER A 324 -2.28 -25.86 8.11
C SER A 324 -3.02 -25.03 9.17
N GLU A 325 -4.13 -25.58 9.70
CA GLU A 325 -4.85 -24.95 10.81
C GLU A 325 -3.94 -24.69 12.03
N GLU A 326 -2.98 -25.57 12.29
CA GLU A 326 -1.99 -25.39 13.36
C GLU A 326 -1.13 -24.15 13.11
N THR A 327 -0.66 -23.97 11.88
CA THR A 327 0.09 -22.77 11.48
C THR A 327 -0.78 -21.52 11.58
N LEU A 328 -1.98 -21.54 10.99
CA LEU A 328 -2.91 -20.41 11.03
C LEU A 328 -3.36 -20.02 12.43
N SER A 329 -3.37 -20.97 13.39
CA SER A 329 -3.72 -20.67 14.79
C SER A 329 -2.74 -19.72 15.49
N ARG A 330 -1.55 -19.50 14.91
CA ARG A 330 -0.57 -18.52 15.36
C ARG A 330 -0.74 -17.14 14.71
N GLY A 331 -1.56 -17.07 13.67
CA GLY A 331 -1.86 -15.84 12.96
C GLY A 331 -2.87 -14.97 13.72
N GLU A 332 -2.71 -13.66 13.64
CA GLU A 332 -3.66 -12.68 14.16
C GLU A 332 -4.05 -11.70 13.04
N ALA A 333 -5.36 -11.52 12.81
CA ALA A 333 -5.84 -10.54 11.84
C ALA A 333 -5.75 -9.12 12.40
N PHE A 334 -5.50 -8.14 11.55
CA PHE A 334 -5.57 -6.74 11.95
C PHE A 334 -7.02 -6.30 12.16
N LEU A 335 -7.24 -5.59 13.26
CA LEU A 335 -8.47 -4.87 13.54
C LEU A 335 -8.25 -3.37 13.37
N TYR A 336 -9.31 -2.64 13.13
CA TYR A 336 -9.26 -1.19 13.15
C TYR A 336 -8.82 -0.69 14.53
N LEU A 337 -7.74 0.05 14.57
CA LEU A 337 -7.30 0.79 15.74
C LEU A 337 -7.98 2.17 15.73
N ASP A 338 -8.40 2.65 16.91
CA ASP A 338 -8.95 4.00 17.02
C ASP A 338 -7.94 5.07 16.58
N GLN A 339 -8.45 6.27 16.35
CA GLN A 339 -7.65 7.37 15.82
C GLN A 339 -6.48 7.76 16.73
N GLU A 340 -6.65 7.66 18.05
CA GLU A 340 -5.60 8.01 19.03
C GLU A 340 -4.45 7.03 18.93
N THR A 341 -4.74 5.73 18.92
CA THR A 341 -3.75 4.66 18.76
C THR A 341 -3.05 4.73 17.40
N THR A 342 -3.79 4.96 16.32
CA THR A 342 -3.21 5.13 14.97
C THR A 342 -2.24 6.31 14.92
N HIS A 343 -2.63 7.47 15.46
CA HIS A 343 -1.74 8.64 15.49
C HIS A 343 -0.50 8.43 16.36
N LEU A 344 -0.64 7.67 17.46
CA LEU A 344 0.51 7.32 18.29
C LEU A 344 1.49 6.43 17.50
N MET A 345 0.98 5.37 16.85
CA MET A 345 1.79 4.47 16.01
C MET A 345 2.50 5.23 14.89
N ASP A 346 1.80 6.12 14.16
CA ASP A 346 2.40 6.96 13.12
C ASP A 346 3.52 7.85 13.65
N SER A 347 3.32 8.44 14.84
CA SER A 347 4.32 9.28 15.50
C SER A 347 5.56 8.47 15.88
N LEU A 348 5.36 7.29 16.48
CA LEU A 348 6.44 6.39 16.87
C LEU A 348 7.16 5.83 15.63
N TRP A 349 6.44 5.56 14.54
CA TRP A 349 7.06 5.16 13.28
C TRP A 349 7.98 6.24 12.71
N LEU A 350 7.58 7.50 12.81
CA LEU A 350 8.45 8.61 12.43
C LEU A 350 9.72 8.65 13.31
N GLU A 351 9.61 8.38 14.62
CA GLU A 351 10.78 8.24 15.50
C GLU A 351 11.70 7.10 15.02
N VAL A 352 11.14 5.92 14.74
CA VAL A 352 11.91 4.77 14.20
C VAL A 352 12.66 5.17 12.93
N LYS A 353 12.00 5.86 11.99
CA LYS A 353 12.61 6.24 10.71
C LYS A 353 13.68 7.33 10.86
N THR A 354 13.57 8.22 11.85
CA THR A 354 14.48 9.38 12.02
C THR A 354 15.54 9.18 13.09
N GLU A 355 15.40 8.22 14.00
CA GLU A 355 16.39 7.97 15.05
C GLU A 355 17.76 7.64 14.44
N GLY A 356 18.81 8.25 14.95
CA GLY A 356 20.17 8.10 14.45
C GLY A 356 20.49 8.88 13.16
N GLU A 357 19.52 9.58 12.56
CA GLU A 357 19.80 10.48 11.47
C GLU A 357 20.44 11.78 12.03
N THR A 358 21.64 12.10 11.54
CA THR A 358 22.27 13.36 11.89
C THR A 358 21.48 14.49 11.22
N ASP A 359 20.86 15.37 12.01
CA ASP A 359 20.21 16.57 11.48
C ASP A 359 21.24 17.48 10.82
N TYR A 360 21.39 17.37 9.52
CA TYR A 360 22.26 18.23 8.71
C TYR A 360 21.63 19.60 8.40
N THR A 361 20.39 19.85 8.78
CA THR A 361 19.67 21.12 8.51
C THR A 361 20.46 22.36 8.99
N PRO A 362 21.06 22.37 10.20
CA PRO A 362 21.88 23.49 10.64
C PRO A 362 23.14 23.68 9.79
N ILE A 363 23.79 22.55 9.40
CA ILE A 363 25.02 22.57 8.58
C ILE A 363 24.73 23.09 7.18
N ILE A 364 23.63 22.66 6.57
CA ILE A 364 23.18 23.14 5.26
C ILE A 364 22.84 24.62 5.34
N GLY A 365 22.11 25.05 6.37
CA GLY A 365 21.76 26.46 6.61
C GLY A 365 22.99 27.35 6.73
N ILE A 366 24.00 26.93 7.50
CA ILE A 366 25.27 27.63 7.64
C ILE A 366 26.03 27.69 6.30
N SER A 367 26.10 26.57 5.58
CA SER A 367 26.80 26.49 4.29
C SER A 367 26.17 27.40 3.23
N VAL A 368 24.84 27.44 3.15
CA VAL A 368 24.10 28.35 2.25
C VAL A 368 24.34 29.81 2.62
N THR A 369 24.32 30.13 3.92
CA THR A 369 24.56 31.49 4.40
C THR A 369 25.97 31.98 4.08
N VAL A 370 26.98 31.12 4.28
CA VAL A 370 28.40 31.43 3.93
C VAL A 370 28.54 31.62 2.42
N LEU A 371 27.89 30.79 1.62
CA LEU A 371 27.92 30.91 0.16
C LEU A 371 27.32 32.24 -0.32
N LEU A 372 26.16 32.60 0.22
CA LEU A 372 25.49 33.87 -0.09
C LEU A 372 26.33 35.08 0.34
N ALA A 373 26.97 35.01 1.51
CA ALA A 373 27.89 36.05 1.96
C ALA A 373 29.11 36.20 1.03
N ALA A 374 29.72 35.09 0.58
CA ALA A 374 30.80 35.08 -0.35
C ALA A 374 30.41 35.69 -1.71
N VAL A 375 29.25 35.31 -2.24
CA VAL A 375 28.69 35.90 -3.49
C VAL A 375 28.46 37.40 -3.34
N TYR A 376 27.89 37.84 -2.20
CA TYR A 376 27.67 39.26 -1.92
C TYR A 376 28.99 40.05 -1.86
N LEU A 377 29.99 39.53 -1.14
CA LEU A 377 31.31 40.17 -1.02
C LEU A 377 32.04 40.28 -2.36
N THR A 378 31.96 39.22 -3.17
CA THR A 378 32.56 39.25 -4.53
C THR A 378 31.86 40.25 -5.43
N ALA A 379 30.52 40.28 -5.44
CA ALA A 379 29.73 41.25 -6.22
C ALA A 379 30.01 42.69 -5.78
N ARG A 380 30.14 42.92 -4.46
CA ARG A 380 30.53 44.21 -3.91
C ARG A 380 31.93 44.64 -4.34
N GLY A 381 32.89 43.71 -4.28
CA GLY A 381 34.26 43.96 -4.71
C GLY A 381 34.35 44.31 -6.23
N VAL A 382 33.62 43.63 -7.07
CA VAL A 382 33.53 43.96 -8.51
C VAL A 382 32.89 45.33 -8.73
N ARG A 383 31.82 45.65 -7.99
CA ARG A 383 31.18 46.97 -8.08
C ARG A 383 32.10 48.11 -7.66
N ASP A 384 32.88 47.93 -6.58
CA ASP A 384 33.81 48.92 -6.08
C ASP A 384 35.02 49.10 -7.06
N ARG A 385 35.52 48.04 -7.66
CA ARG A 385 36.53 48.10 -8.73
C ARG A 385 36.03 48.91 -9.95
N ARG A 386 34.79 48.63 -10.41
CA ARG A 386 34.16 49.41 -11.50
C ARG A 386 33.98 50.87 -11.15
N ARG A 387 33.58 51.18 -9.91
CA ARG A 387 33.43 52.59 -9.43
C ARG A 387 34.81 53.30 -9.40
N ARG A 388 35.88 52.66 -8.94
CA ARG A 388 37.26 53.22 -8.94
C ARG A 388 37.75 53.42 -10.37
N ALA A 389 37.55 52.47 -11.27
CA ALA A 389 37.94 52.58 -12.68
C ALA A 389 37.21 53.74 -13.39
N ASN A 390 35.93 53.93 -13.11
CA ASN A 390 35.14 55.04 -13.66
C ASN A 390 35.56 56.42 -13.07
N ARG A 391 35.98 56.49 -11.81
CA ARG A 391 36.56 57.72 -11.22
C ARG A 391 37.90 58.08 -11.88
N CYS A 392 38.78 57.10 -12.09
CA CYS A 392 40.06 57.33 -12.78
C CYS A 392 39.91 57.81 -14.24
N LYS A 393 38.85 57.38 -14.96
CA LYS A 393 38.55 57.90 -16.31
C LYS A 393 38.07 59.35 -16.31
N LYS A 394 37.34 59.79 -15.25
CA LYS A 394 36.83 61.17 -15.11
C LYS A 394 37.95 62.24 -14.79
N TRP A 395 39.14 61.80 -14.40
CA TRP A 395 40.29 62.69 -14.10
C TRP A 395 41.28 62.78 -15.24
N LYS A 396 41.04 62.08 -16.38
CA LYS A 396 41.89 62.09 -17.57
C LYS A 396 41.23 62.82 -18.73
N THR A 397 40.05 63.37 -18.57
CA THR A 397 39.38 64.31 -19.47
C THR A 397 39.30 65.71 -18.80
#